data_9c3a1e671358258a052997a94e63111d
#
_entry.id   9c3a1e671358258a052997a94e63111d
#
_cell.length_a   1.000
_cell.length_b   1.000
_cell.length_c   1.000
_cell.angle_alpha   90.00
_cell.angle_beta   90.00
_cell.angle_gamma   90.00
#
_symmetry.space_group_name_H-M   'P 1'
#
loop_
_entity.id
_entity.type
_entity.pdbx_description
1 polymer ?
#
loop_
_entity_poly.entity_id
_entity_poly.type
_entity_poly.pdbx_seq_one_letter_code
_entity_poly.pdbx_strand_id
1 'polypeptide(L)'
;QPDFDALEQMDLSGVKMMWTNYPNMPTGGNATPALYERIVDFGRRHGILICNDNPYSFILNEHPLSILAVPGAKEICIELNSMSKAHNMPGWRMAMLASNAQFVQWVLKVNSNIESGQFKPMQYAAAKALQADKSWYDGMNKVYRNRRDLAGQIMQALGCTYDERQVGMFLWGRIPDSAESAEAIANK
;
A
#
# COMPACT_ATOMS: atom_id res chain seq x y z
N GLN A 1 -3.68 5.04 11.50
CA GLN A 1 -5.01 5.20 10.90
C GLN A 1 -5.33 6.69 10.80
N PRO A 2 -6.17 7.12 9.83
CA PRO A 2 -6.67 8.49 9.79
C PRO A 2 -7.41 8.84 11.09
N ASP A 3 -7.20 10.03 11.57
CA ASP A 3 -8.00 10.59 12.67
C ASP A 3 -9.29 11.19 12.08
N PHE A 4 -10.31 10.37 11.98
CA PHE A 4 -11.58 10.78 11.40
C PHE A 4 -12.28 11.85 12.21
N ASP A 5 -12.11 11.86 13.54
CA ASP A 5 -12.77 12.84 14.39
C ASP A 5 -12.18 14.23 14.16
N ALA A 6 -10.85 14.30 13.94
CA ALA A 6 -10.19 15.52 13.52
C ALA A 6 -10.59 15.92 12.08
N LEU A 7 -10.65 14.95 11.14
CA LEU A 7 -11.05 15.20 9.76
C LEU A 7 -12.48 15.75 9.64
N GLU A 8 -13.43 15.26 10.45
CA GLU A 8 -14.82 15.75 10.48
C GLU A 8 -14.94 17.20 10.95
N GLN A 9 -13.94 17.70 11.67
CA GLN A 9 -13.91 19.10 12.16
C GLN A 9 -13.24 20.07 11.17
N MET A 10 -12.64 19.56 10.09
CA MET A 10 -11.96 20.36 9.08
C MET A 10 -12.93 20.92 8.03
N ASP A 11 -12.60 22.06 7.44
CA ASP A 11 -13.26 22.52 6.23
C ASP A 11 -12.80 21.65 5.04
N LEU A 12 -13.68 20.78 4.59
CA LEU A 12 -13.44 19.85 3.48
C LEU A 12 -14.03 20.33 2.15
N SER A 13 -14.60 21.54 2.07
CA SER A 13 -15.31 22.06 0.88
C SER A 13 -14.43 22.10 -0.38
N GLY A 14 -13.12 22.31 -0.24
CA GLY A 14 -12.13 22.29 -1.31
C GLY A 14 -11.51 20.93 -1.59
N VAL A 15 -11.75 19.92 -0.75
CA VAL A 15 -11.10 18.61 -0.87
C VAL A 15 -11.82 17.76 -1.90
N LYS A 16 -11.11 17.27 -2.91
CA LYS A 16 -11.67 16.43 -3.97
C LYS A 16 -11.16 14.99 -3.92
N MET A 17 -10.01 14.76 -3.27
CA MET A 17 -9.36 13.46 -3.26
C MET A 17 -8.64 13.25 -1.94
N MET A 18 -8.68 12.01 -1.44
CA MET A 18 -7.92 11.55 -0.29
C MET A 18 -7.06 10.34 -0.70
N TRP A 19 -5.76 10.42 -0.43
CA TRP A 19 -4.85 9.31 -0.61
C TRP A 19 -4.72 8.51 0.67
N THR A 20 -4.82 7.19 0.54
CA THR A 20 -4.52 6.22 1.60
C THR A 20 -3.49 5.23 1.09
N ASN A 21 -2.69 4.66 1.99
CA ASN A 21 -1.72 3.64 1.65
C ASN A 21 -1.81 2.49 2.66
N TYR A 22 -2.35 1.36 2.22
CA TYR A 22 -2.49 0.17 3.05
C TYR A 22 -2.21 -1.11 2.25
N PRO A 23 -1.33 -1.99 2.73
CA PRO A 23 -0.51 -1.84 3.94
C PRO A 23 0.37 -0.60 3.90
N ASN A 24 0.49 0.10 5.04
CA ASN A 24 1.11 1.42 5.09
C ASN A 24 2.65 1.36 5.03
N MET A 25 3.24 2.19 4.22
CA MET A 25 4.69 2.41 4.17
C MET A 25 5.01 3.73 4.89
N PRO A 26 5.93 3.77 5.85
CA PRO A 26 6.84 2.67 6.25
C PRO A 26 6.37 1.85 7.46
N THR A 27 5.24 2.17 8.07
CA THR A 27 4.83 1.64 9.38
C THR A 27 4.43 0.17 9.38
N GLY A 28 4.18 -0.43 8.20
CA GLY A 28 3.68 -1.79 8.08
C GLY A 28 2.26 -2.01 8.63
N GLY A 29 1.55 -0.92 8.93
CA GLY A 29 0.17 -1.00 9.40
C GLY A 29 -0.76 -1.57 8.34
N ASN A 30 -1.45 -2.66 8.66
CA ASN A 30 -2.42 -3.27 7.74
C ASN A 30 -3.79 -2.62 7.89
N ALA A 31 -4.58 -2.62 6.80
CA ALA A 31 -5.99 -2.28 6.89
C ALA A 31 -6.78 -3.40 7.55
N THR A 32 -7.89 -3.02 8.17
CA THR A 32 -8.96 -3.94 8.56
C THR A 32 -10.19 -3.69 7.69
N PRO A 33 -11.11 -4.66 7.56
CA PRO A 33 -12.37 -4.42 6.87
C PRO A 33 -13.11 -3.18 7.41
N ALA A 34 -13.20 -3.04 8.73
CA ALA A 34 -13.84 -1.90 9.38
C ALA A 34 -13.15 -0.55 9.07
N LEU A 35 -11.82 -0.54 8.92
CA LEU A 35 -11.11 0.67 8.50
C LEU A 35 -11.46 1.05 7.06
N TYR A 36 -11.48 0.08 6.14
CA TYR A 36 -11.85 0.35 4.76
C TYR A 36 -13.32 0.79 4.64
N GLU A 37 -14.23 0.18 5.37
CA GLU A 37 -15.63 0.62 5.44
C GLU A 37 -15.73 2.08 5.90
N ARG A 38 -14.98 2.45 6.94
CA ARG A 38 -14.96 3.82 7.47
C ARG A 38 -14.36 4.82 6.49
N ILE A 39 -13.30 4.46 5.76
CA ILE A 39 -12.70 5.30 4.71
C ILE A 39 -13.71 5.52 3.55
N VAL A 40 -14.35 4.45 3.10
CA VAL A 40 -15.34 4.52 2.00
C VAL A 40 -16.55 5.36 2.41
N ASP A 41 -17.06 5.17 3.61
CA ASP A 41 -18.18 5.94 4.15
C ASP A 41 -17.83 7.44 4.25
N PHE A 42 -16.64 7.75 4.79
CA PHE A 42 -16.15 9.12 4.85
C PHE A 42 -16.07 9.77 3.45
N GLY A 43 -15.45 9.08 2.49
CA GLY A 43 -15.36 9.57 1.11
C GLY A 43 -16.73 9.82 0.50
N ARG A 44 -17.69 8.91 0.74
CA ARG A 44 -19.07 9.03 0.22
C ARG A 44 -19.82 10.22 0.83
N ARG A 45 -19.76 10.40 2.15
CA ARG A 45 -20.45 11.50 2.83
C ARG A 45 -19.94 12.87 2.42
N HIS A 46 -18.65 13.00 2.16
CA HIS A 46 -18.02 14.27 1.81
C HIS A 46 -17.81 14.47 0.29
N GLY A 47 -18.20 13.52 -0.55
CA GLY A 47 -17.97 13.59 -1.99
C GLY A 47 -16.48 13.60 -2.38
N ILE A 48 -15.64 12.92 -1.59
CA ILE A 48 -14.19 12.86 -1.74
C ILE A 48 -13.81 11.52 -2.39
N LEU A 49 -13.13 11.58 -3.54
CA LEU A 49 -12.57 10.39 -4.20
C LEU A 49 -11.46 9.78 -3.35
N ILE A 50 -11.55 8.51 -3.04
CA ILE A 50 -10.52 7.79 -2.31
C ILE A 50 -9.55 7.11 -3.29
N CYS A 51 -8.27 7.38 -3.17
CA CYS A 51 -7.21 6.69 -3.89
C CYS A 51 -6.40 5.84 -2.90
N ASN A 52 -6.55 4.52 -2.97
CA ASN A 52 -5.79 3.61 -2.12
C ASN A 52 -4.59 3.06 -2.87
N ASP A 53 -3.38 3.41 -2.42
CA ASP A 53 -2.12 2.84 -2.91
C ASP A 53 -1.82 1.54 -2.16
N ASN A 54 -1.84 0.43 -2.88
CA ASN A 54 -1.78 -0.92 -2.31
C ASN A 54 -0.68 -1.79 -2.95
N PRO A 55 0.61 -1.42 -2.85
CA PRO A 55 1.69 -2.19 -3.46
C PRO A 55 2.20 -3.35 -2.60
N TYR A 56 1.81 -3.43 -1.32
CA TYR A 56 2.43 -4.33 -0.34
C TYR A 56 1.52 -5.46 0.14
N SER A 57 0.29 -5.58 -0.36
CA SER A 57 -0.73 -6.52 0.12
C SER A 57 -0.28 -7.96 0.25
N PHE A 58 0.61 -8.42 -0.63
CA PHE A 58 1.00 -9.82 -0.69
C PHE A 58 2.34 -10.12 0.01
N ILE A 59 2.93 -9.13 0.70
CA ILE A 59 4.23 -9.30 1.36
C ILE A 59 4.01 -9.41 2.86
N LEU A 60 4.37 -10.59 3.42
CA LEU A 60 4.24 -10.91 4.85
C LEU A 60 2.84 -10.58 5.39
N ASN A 61 1.82 -10.80 4.58
CA ASN A 61 0.43 -10.54 4.90
C ASN A 61 -0.42 -11.78 4.58
N GLU A 62 -0.96 -12.40 5.59
CA GLU A 62 -1.78 -13.61 5.46
C GLU A 62 -3.22 -13.28 4.99
N HIS A 63 -3.65 -12.03 5.18
CA HIS A 63 -5.00 -11.57 4.87
C HIS A 63 -4.95 -10.32 3.99
N PRO A 64 -4.53 -10.44 2.71
CA PRO A 64 -4.52 -9.32 1.78
C PRO A 64 -5.94 -8.81 1.55
N LEU A 65 -6.12 -7.51 1.67
CA LEU A 65 -7.41 -6.84 1.48
C LEU A 65 -7.33 -5.83 0.34
N SER A 66 -8.47 -5.63 -0.32
CA SER A 66 -8.68 -4.56 -1.28
C SER A 66 -9.79 -3.64 -0.75
N ILE A 67 -9.61 -2.33 -0.87
CA ILE A 67 -10.67 -1.36 -0.54
C ILE A 67 -11.90 -1.56 -1.46
N LEU A 68 -11.69 -2.06 -2.67
CA LEU A 68 -12.77 -2.32 -3.63
C LEU A 68 -13.65 -3.51 -3.24
N ALA A 69 -13.27 -4.29 -2.21
CA ALA A 69 -14.12 -5.34 -1.64
C ALA A 69 -15.25 -4.78 -0.76
N VAL A 70 -15.14 -3.53 -0.30
CA VAL A 70 -16.21 -2.87 0.45
C VAL A 70 -17.40 -2.62 -0.46
N PRO A 71 -18.64 -2.96 -0.05
CA PRO A 71 -19.84 -2.72 -0.86
C PRO A 71 -19.96 -1.25 -1.27
N GLY A 72 -20.14 -1.01 -2.57
CA GLY A 72 -20.27 0.33 -3.15
C GLY A 72 -18.94 1.12 -3.24
N ALA A 73 -17.81 0.56 -2.84
CA ALA A 73 -16.53 1.27 -2.92
C ALA A 73 -16.15 1.68 -4.35
N LYS A 74 -16.50 0.90 -5.37
CA LYS A 74 -16.20 1.22 -6.77
C LYS A 74 -16.81 2.54 -7.24
N GLU A 75 -17.83 3.03 -6.57
CA GLU A 75 -18.48 4.31 -6.91
C GLU A 75 -17.65 5.53 -6.49
N ILE A 76 -16.70 5.35 -5.56
CA ILE A 76 -15.94 6.44 -4.97
C ILE A 76 -14.46 6.12 -4.75
N CYS A 77 -14.01 4.93 -5.08
CA CYS A 77 -12.61 4.52 -4.83
C CYS A 77 -11.89 4.12 -6.13
N ILE A 78 -10.60 4.44 -6.14
CA ILE A 78 -9.60 3.91 -7.05
C ILE A 78 -8.59 3.14 -6.22
N GLU A 79 -8.22 1.93 -6.65
CA GLU A 79 -7.10 1.19 -6.05
C GLU A 79 -5.96 1.07 -7.06
N LEU A 80 -4.75 1.40 -6.59
CA LEU A 80 -3.51 1.25 -7.33
C LEU A 80 -2.75 0.06 -6.77
N ASN A 81 -2.31 -0.85 -7.63
CA ASN A 81 -1.47 -1.97 -7.25
C ASN A 81 -0.22 -2.01 -8.11
N SER A 82 0.93 -2.21 -7.49
CA SER A 82 2.22 -2.22 -8.17
C SER A 82 2.80 -3.61 -8.26
N MET A 83 3.35 -3.95 -9.41
CA MET A 83 4.10 -5.18 -9.60
C MET A 83 5.55 -5.09 -9.08
N SER A 84 5.99 -3.90 -8.72
CA SER A 84 7.35 -3.64 -8.27
C SER A 84 7.75 -4.44 -7.03
N LYS A 85 6.80 -4.76 -6.16
CA LYS A 85 7.06 -5.39 -4.85
C LYS A 85 6.74 -6.87 -4.86
N ALA A 86 5.46 -7.24 -4.92
CA ALA A 86 5.00 -8.62 -4.85
C ALA A 86 5.47 -9.51 -6.02
N HIS A 87 5.86 -8.92 -7.15
CA HIS A 87 6.33 -9.65 -8.33
C HIS A 87 7.81 -9.41 -8.66
N ASN A 88 8.56 -8.74 -7.77
CA ASN A 88 9.98 -8.41 -7.98
C ASN A 88 10.26 -7.70 -9.32
N MET A 89 9.38 -6.79 -9.74
CA MET A 89 9.47 -6.09 -11.02
C MET A 89 9.67 -4.56 -10.86
N PRO A 90 10.57 -4.05 -9.99
CA PRO A 90 10.68 -2.61 -9.76
C PRO A 90 11.17 -1.84 -10.99
N GLY A 91 12.11 -2.39 -11.76
CA GLY A 91 12.66 -1.79 -12.98
C GLY A 91 11.71 -1.83 -14.17
N TRP A 92 10.68 -2.65 -14.16
CA TRP A 92 9.70 -2.79 -15.23
C TRP A 92 8.69 -1.65 -15.30
N ARG A 93 8.57 -0.88 -14.25
CA ARG A 93 7.64 0.28 -14.14
C ARG A 93 6.20 -0.08 -14.48
N MET A 94 5.72 -1.22 -13.95
CA MET A 94 4.38 -1.74 -14.19
C MET A 94 3.53 -1.64 -12.92
N ALA A 95 2.36 -1.07 -13.09
CA ALA A 95 1.32 -1.00 -12.09
C ALA A 95 -0.05 -1.18 -12.75
N MET A 96 -1.07 -1.43 -11.97
CA MET A 96 -2.44 -1.46 -12.44
C MET A 96 -3.33 -0.56 -11.58
N LEU A 97 -4.32 0.01 -12.23
CA LEU A 97 -5.38 0.79 -11.60
C LEU A 97 -6.68 0.01 -11.74
N ALA A 98 -7.38 -0.15 -10.65
CA ALA A 98 -8.69 -0.79 -10.61
C ALA A 98 -9.74 0.17 -10.04
N SER A 99 -10.90 0.25 -10.70
CA SER A 99 -12.04 1.05 -10.28
C SER A 99 -13.26 0.75 -11.17
N ASN A 100 -14.29 1.61 -11.14
CA ASN A 100 -15.35 1.60 -12.14
C ASN A 100 -14.85 2.11 -13.51
N ALA A 101 -15.59 1.82 -14.54
CA ALA A 101 -15.23 2.17 -15.93
C ALA A 101 -15.02 3.68 -16.14
N GLN A 102 -15.81 4.51 -15.46
CA GLN A 102 -15.73 5.97 -15.61
C GLN A 102 -14.41 6.53 -15.08
N PHE A 103 -13.98 6.11 -13.88
CA PHE A 103 -12.73 6.56 -13.30
C PHE A 103 -11.53 6.04 -14.08
N VAL A 104 -11.59 4.78 -14.54
CA VAL A 104 -10.57 4.23 -15.44
C VAL A 104 -10.46 5.06 -16.72
N GLN A 105 -11.57 5.44 -17.32
CA GLN A 105 -11.57 6.27 -18.54
C GLN A 105 -11.01 7.68 -18.30
N TRP A 106 -11.29 8.30 -17.16
CA TRP A 106 -10.73 9.61 -16.83
C TRP A 106 -9.19 9.55 -16.71
N VAL A 107 -8.70 8.55 -15.97
CA VAL A 107 -7.25 8.36 -15.82
C VAL A 107 -6.60 8.01 -17.15
N LEU A 108 -7.22 7.13 -17.94
CA LEU A 108 -6.71 6.77 -19.27
C LEU A 108 -6.65 7.99 -20.20
N LYS A 109 -7.67 8.85 -20.17
CA LYS A 109 -7.70 10.09 -20.98
C LYS A 109 -6.54 11.02 -20.63
N VAL A 110 -6.21 11.16 -19.35
CA VAL A 110 -5.05 11.97 -18.92
C VAL A 110 -3.75 11.28 -19.31
N ASN A 111 -3.61 10.00 -18.97
CA ASN A 111 -2.39 9.24 -19.20
C ASN A 111 -2.02 9.14 -20.69
N SER A 112 -3.01 8.96 -21.57
CA SER A 112 -2.79 8.88 -23.03
C SER A 112 -2.30 10.19 -23.65
N ASN A 113 -2.42 11.33 -22.95
CA ASN A 113 -1.85 12.61 -23.37
C ASN A 113 -0.45 12.86 -22.80
N ILE A 114 -0.04 12.07 -21.78
CA ILE A 114 1.28 12.19 -21.15
C ILE A 114 2.24 11.16 -21.74
N GLU A 115 1.74 9.94 -21.99
CA GLU A 115 2.55 8.81 -22.45
C GLU A 115 1.98 8.24 -23.77
N SER A 116 2.87 7.97 -24.72
CA SER A 116 2.49 7.37 -26.02
C SER A 116 2.14 5.87 -25.91
N GLY A 117 2.27 5.29 -24.73
CA GLY A 117 2.00 3.89 -24.44
C GLY A 117 3.22 3.14 -23.91
N GLN A 118 2.96 2.05 -23.21
CA GLN A 118 4.02 1.22 -22.66
C GLN A 118 4.51 0.19 -23.66
N PHE A 119 5.80 -0.15 -23.59
CA PHE A 119 6.41 -1.19 -24.39
C PHE A 119 5.66 -2.52 -24.25
N LYS A 120 5.09 -3.01 -25.33
CA LYS A 120 4.18 -4.15 -25.35
C LYS A 120 4.71 -5.43 -24.68
N PRO A 121 6.00 -5.82 -24.82
CA PRO A 121 6.56 -6.96 -24.11
C PRO A 121 6.46 -6.85 -22.58
N MET A 122 6.56 -5.63 -22.00
CA MET A 122 6.38 -5.44 -20.57
C MET A 122 4.93 -5.72 -20.13
N GLN A 123 3.95 -5.36 -20.96
CA GLN A 123 2.55 -5.65 -20.70
C GLN A 123 2.29 -7.17 -20.69
N TYR A 124 2.87 -7.92 -21.62
CA TYR A 124 2.79 -9.38 -21.63
C TYR A 124 3.49 -10.02 -20.43
N ALA A 125 4.65 -9.51 -20.04
CA ALA A 125 5.35 -9.97 -18.84
C ALA A 125 4.53 -9.72 -17.57
N ALA A 126 3.91 -8.54 -17.45
CA ALA A 126 3.01 -8.21 -16.35
C ALA A 126 1.79 -9.14 -16.31
N ALA A 127 1.14 -9.35 -17.47
CA ALA A 127 0.01 -10.29 -17.58
C ALA A 127 0.40 -11.73 -17.18
N LYS A 128 1.62 -12.16 -17.52
CA LYS A 128 2.16 -13.46 -17.10
C LYS A 128 2.46 -13.50 -15.60
N ALA A 129 3.04 -12.44 -15.05
CA ALA A 129 3.33 -12.35 -13.62
C ALA A 129 2.06 -12.35 -12.75
N LEU A 130 0.98 -11.73 -13.22
CA LEU A 130 -0.34 -11.77 -12.54
C LEU A 130 -0.97 -13.16 -12.49
N GLN A 131 -0.47 -14.11 -13.28
CA GLN A 131 -0.89 -15.52 -13.23
C GLN A 131 -0.08 -16.34 -12.21
N ALA A 132 0.79 -15.70 -11.43
CA ALA A 132 1.56 -16.37 -10.40
C ALA A 132 0.61 -17.03 -9.38
N ASP A 133 0.90 -18.28 -9.07
CA ASP A 133 0.13 -19.05 -8.10
C ASP A 133 0.60 -18.82 -6.66
N LYS A 134 -0.04 -19.49 -5.73
CA LYS A 134 0.30 -19.39 -4.31
C LYS A 134 1.77 -19.73 -4.03
N SER A 135 2.36 -20.65 -4.76
CA SER A 135 3.74 -21.10 -4.53
C SER A 135 4.77 -19.97 -4.75
N TRP A 136 4.51 -19.08 -5.71
CA TRP A 136 5.31 -17.88 -5.91
C TRP A 136 5.32 -16.99 -4.66
N TYR A 137 4.14 -16.65 -4.15
CA TYR A 137 4.01 -15.80 -2.97
C TYR A 137 4.57 -16.46 -1.72
N ASP A 138 4.39 -17.76 -1.53
CA ASP A 138 4.95 -18.53 -0.43
C ASP A 138 6.48 -18.50 -0.46
N GLY A 139 7.07 -18.73 -1.64
CA GLY A 139 8.51 -18.67 -1.85
C GLY A 139 9.10 -17.27 -1.57
N MET A 140 8.46 -16.25 -2.10
CA MET A 140 8.84 -14.86 -1.86
C MET A 140 8.73 -14.50 -0.36
N ASN A 141 7.62 -14.85 0.27
CA ASN A 141 7.39 -14.54 1.68
C ASN A 141 8.32 -15.31 2.61
N LYS A 142 8.79 -16.50 2.25
CA LYS A 142 9.85 -17.20 2.99
C LYS A 142 11.15 -16.38 3.04
N VAL A 143 11.55 -15.80 1.92
CA VAL A 143 12.73 -14.92 1.85
C VAL A 143 12.53 -13.66 2.69
N TYR A 144 11.37 -13.00 2.58
CA TYR A 144 11.09 -11.81 3.36
C TYR A 144 10.98 -12.08 4.85
N ARG A 145 10.47 -13.24 5.27
CA ARG A 145 10.43 -13.66 6.67
C ARG A 145 11.83 -13.75 7.25
N ASN A 146 12.72 -14.49 6.59
CA ASN A 146 14.12 -14.59 7.02
C ASN A 146 14.81 -13.22 7.14
N ARG A 147 14.55 -12.32 6.18
CA ARG A 147 15.10 -10.95 6.22
C ARG A 147 14.53 -10.14 7.38
N ARG A 148 13.24 -10.28 7.65
CA ARG A 148 12.56 -9.62 8.77
C ARG A 148 13.10 -10.11 10.11
N ASP A 149 13.33 -11.41 10.25
CA ASP A 149 13.88 -11.99 11.47
C ASP A 149 15.29 -11.44 11.77
N LEU A 150 16.14 -11.32 10.74
CA LEU A 150 17.45 -10.70 10.87
C LEU A 150 17.36 -9.20 11.21
N ALA A 151 16.48 -8.47 10.52
CA ALA A 151 16.23 -7.05 10.82
C ALA A 151 15.69 -6.87 12.24
N GLY A 152 14.81 -7.76 12.71
CA GLY A 152 14.31 -7.77 14.08
C GLY A 152 15.42 -7.95 15.12
N GLN A 153 16.38 -8.84 14.87
CA GLN A 153 17.55 -9.02 15.73
C GLN A 153 18.39 -7.74 15.81
N ILE A 154 18.58 -7.04 14.67
CA ILE A 154 19.28 -5.74 14.65
C ILE A 154 18.51 -4.71 15.47
N MET A 155 17.19 -4.60 15.28
CA MET A 155 16.35 -3.68 16.05
C MET A 155 16.46 -3.94 17.55
N GLN A 156 16.41 -5.20 17.96
CA GLN A 156 16.56 -5.59 19.37
C GLN A 156 17.96 -5.24 19.92
N ALA A 157 19.02 -5.52 19.16
CA ALA A 157 20.39 -5.18 19.56
C ALA A 157 20.59 -3.66 19.73
N LEU A 158 19.86 -2.85 18.98
CA LEU A 158 19.84 -1.39 19.07
C LEU A 158 18.89 -0.87 20.17
N GLY A 159 18.20 -1.74 20.89
CA GLY A 159 17.23 -1.37 21.93
C GLY A 159 15.92 -0.79 21.36
N CYS A 160 15.66 -0.97 20.06
CA CYS A 160 14.44 -0.52 19.42
C CYS A 160 13.27 -1.48 19.69
N THR A 161 12.07 -0.95 19.72
CA THR A 161 10.82 -1.74 19.84
C THR A 161 9.99 -1.59 18.57
N TYR A 162 9.28 -2.64 18.17
CA TYR A 162 8.39 -2.62 17.01
C TYR A 162 7.20 -3.55 17.20
N ASP A 163 6.12 -3.29 16.45
CA ASP A 163 4.95 -4.16 16.43
C ASP A 163 5.20 -5.35 15.48
N GLU A 164 5.18 -6.57 16.00
CA GLU A 164 5.39 -7.79 15.23
C GLU A 164 4.29 -8.06 14.18
N ARG A 165 3.13 -7.43 14.34
CA ARG A 165 1.99 -7.55 13.41
C ARG A 165 2.16 -6.72 12.14
N GLN A 166 3.24 -5.98 11.99
CA GLN A 166 3.54 -5.24 10.76
C GLN A 166 3.61 -6.17 9.55
N VAL A 167 3.01 -5.74 8.45
CA VAL A 167 3.07 -6.43 7.16
C VAL A 167 3.84 -5.60 6.13
N GLY A 168 4.04 -6.15 4.94
CA GLY A 168 4.87 -5.49 3.92
C GLY A 168 6.35 -5.75 4.11
N MET A 169 7.19 -5.03 3.38
CA MET A 169 8.64 -5.27 3.31
C MET A 169 9.47 -4.33 4.22
N PHE A 170 8.84 -3.46 4.97
CA PHE A 170 9.51 -2.54 5.89
C PHE A 170 9.38 -3.05 7.33
N LEU A 171 10.32 -2.70 8.17
CA LEU A 171 10.25 -2.85 9.61
C LEU A 171 10.39 -1.46 10.24
N TRP A 172 9.34 -1.01 10.87
CA TRP A 172 9.26 0.29 11.53
C TRP A 172 9.32 0.11 13.04
N GLY A 173 10.27 0.76 13.69
CA GLY A 173 10.47 0.64 15.14
C GLY A 173 10.63 1.99 15.82
N ARG A 174 10.33 2.01 17.10
CA ARG A 174 10.62 3.13 17.99
C ARG A 174 12.02 2.97 18.54
N ILE A 175 12.80 4.02 18.43
CA ILE A 175 14.14 4.10 19.07
C ILE A 175 14.00 4.13 20.60
N PRO A 176 15.02 3.68 21.37
CA PRO A 176 15.01 3.80 22.82
C PRO A 176 15.04 5.27 23.25
N ASP A 177 14.40 5.58 24.37
CA ASP A 177 14.31 6.96 24.89
C ASP A 177 15.69 7.55 25.25
N SER A 178 16.71 6.68 25.45
CA SER A 178 18.10 7.07 25.67
C SER A 178 18.86 7.47 24.42
N ALA A 179 18.29 7.30 23.24
CA ALA A 179 18.93 7.65 21.98
C ALA A 179 18.76 9.14 21.68
N GLU A 180 19.83 9.78 21.23
CA GLU A 180 19.78 11.19 20.81
C GLU A 180 18.88 11.41 19.58
N SER A 181 18.99 10.51 18.59
CA SER A 181 18.16 10.55 17.38
C SER A 181 18.19 9.18 16.67
N ALA A 182 17.24 8.97 15.73
CA ALA A 182 17.24 7.80 14.86
C ALA A 182 18.48 7.77 13.94
N GLU A 183 18.93 8.93 13.50
CA GLU A 183 20.15 9.07 12.68
C GLU A 183 21.42 8.66 13.46
N ALA A 184 21.52 9.06 14.73
CA ALA A 184 22.63 8.67 15.59
C ALA A 184 22.72 7.15 15.81
N ILE A 185 21.55 6.46 15.85
CA ILE A 185 21.51 5.00 15.92
C ILE A 185 21.89 4.36 14.58
N ALA A 186 21.41 4.91 13.46
CA ALA A 186 21.67 4.35 12.14
C ALA A 186 23.13 4.44 11.70
N ASN A 187 23.90 5.36 12.30
CA ASN A 187 25.33 5.57 12.04
C ASN A 187 26.27 4.78 12.96
N LYS A 188 25.74 3.97 13.86
CA LYS A 188 26.50 3.03 14.72
C LYS A 188 26.69 1.69 14.03
#